data_fa4523b360126f2bddfecf39ad3d949f
#
_entry.id   fa4523b360126f2bddfecf39ad3d949f
#
_cell.length_a   1.000
_cell.length_b   1.000
_cell.length_c   1.000
_cell.angle_alpha   90.00
_cell.angle_beta   90.00
_cell.angle_gamma   90.00
#
_symmetry.space_group_name_H-M   'P 1'
#
loop_
_entity.id
_entity.type
_entity.pdbx_description
1 polymer ?
#
loop_
_entity_poly.entity_id
_entity_poly.type
_entity_poly.pdbx_seq_one_letter_code
_entity_poly.pdbx_strand_id
1 'polypeptide(L)'
;MRTELQNYIKDCLGYEKQTIVQYGRFNIKDATTKGREIRELIEQNKVTGWDDPSLVTLKALKRRGIVQEALVSLMNQMKISANTGKNIDWSMINSANKSILDPIVNRYFFIEDPVEIEIQNAPEQNIKLNLHPDYSDRGTRSFKTKTKFFVTKKDFEQFKDGELVRLMDCLNFKVDGSKLIFDSLEYENFKNKGRQIIQWIPFDQKVEMSVRMPDNEIKKGYTELAIDKLKVDDSVQFQNYWVNAAGYHY
;
A
#
# COMPACT_ATOMS: atom_id res chain seq x y z
N MET A 1 -20.88 -36.70 12.59
CA MET A 1 -21.02 -36.54 14.09
C MET A 1 -21.68 -35.24 14.51
N ARG A 2 -21.14 -34.03 14.23
CA ARG A 2 -21.81 -32.76 14.64
C ARG A 2 -23.16 -32.52 13.96
N THR A 3 -23.29 -32.81 12.68
CA THR A 3 -24.53 -32.65 11.90
C THR A 3 -25.64 -33.59 12.42
N GLU A 4 -25.29 -34.84 12.72
CA GLU A 4 -26.21 -35.84 13.26
C GLU A 4 -26.75 -35.39 14.64
N LEU A 5 -25.85 -34.92 15.52
CA LEU A 5 -26.24 -34.43 16.83
C LEU A 5 -27.15 -33.19 16.73
N GLN A 6 -26.83 -32.25 15.84
CA GLN A 6 -27.63 -31.06 15.62
C GLN A 6 -29.04 -31.43 15.07
N ASN A 7 -29.11 -32.35 14.15
CA ASN A 7 -30.39 -32.84 13.61
C ASN A 7 -31.20 -33.60 14.68
N TYR A 8 -30.55 -34.42 15.52
CA TYR A 8 -31.19 -35.07 16.62
C TYR A 8 -31.81 -34.09 17.62
N ILE A 9 -31.04 -33.04 18.01
CA ILE A 9 -31.55 -32.01 18.93
C ILE A 9 -32.74 -31.28 18.28
N LYS A 10 -32.71 -30.97 17.00
CA LYS A 10 -33.84 -30.34 16.29
C LYS A 10 -35.06 -31.25 16.24
N ASP A 11 -34.90 -32.54 15.98
CA ASP A 11 -35.99 -33.52 16.02
C ASP A 11 -36.64 -33.57 17.41
N CYS A 12 -35.84 -33.59 18.49
CA CYS A 12 -36.33 -33.57 19.85
C CYS A 12 -37.11 -32.29 20.20
N LEU A 13 -36.77 -31.17 19.59
CA LEU A 13 -37.39 -29.87 19.82
C LEU A 13 -38.50 -29.54 18.82
N GLY A 14 -38.81 -30.45 17.88
CA GLY A 14 -39.83 -30.25 16.85
C GLY A 14 -39.48 -29.20 15.77
N TYR A 15 -38.21 -28.88 15.57
CA TYR A 15 -37.75 -27.94 14.54
C TYR A 15 -37.46 -28.62 13.21
N GLU A 16 -37.74 -27.93 12.12
CA GLU A 16 -37.37 -28.40 10.77
C GLU A 16 -35.86 -28.54 10.60
N LYS A 17 -35.43 -29.56 9.87
CA LYS A 17 -34.03 -29.80 9.52
C LYS A 17 -33.59 -28.80 8.46
N GLN A 18 -32.53 -28.10 8.76
CA GLN A 18 -31.89 -27.18 7.81
C GLN A 18 -30.73 -27.86 7.09
N THR A 19 -30.42 -27.41 5.91
CA THR A 19 -29.20 -27.83 5.19
C THR A 19 -27.98 -27.32 5.97
N ILE A 20 -27.14 -28.24 6.40
CA ILE A 20 -25.90 -27.95 7.13
C ILE A 20 -24.73 -28.06 6.16
N VAL A 21 -24.05 -26.96 5.91
CA VAL A 21 -22.82 -26.93 5.10
C VAL A 21 -21.62 -26.90 6.06
N GLN A 22 -20.74 -27.88 5.92
CA GLN A 22 -19.48 -27.93 6.64
C GLN A 22 -18.36 -27.47 5.74
N TYR A 23 -17.43 -26.68 6.29
CA TYR A 23 -16.25 -26.22 5.58
C TYR A 23 -15.01 -26.31 6.46
N GLY A 24 -13.87 -26.53 5.82
CA GLY A 24 -12.57 -26.55 6.47
C GLY A 24 -12.13 -25.17 6.95
N ARG A 25 -11.23 -25.17 7.94
CA ARG A 25 -10.64 -23.94 8.45
C ARG A 25 -9.67 -23.33 7.44
N PHE A 26 -9.71 -22.03 7.29
CA PHE A 26 -8.67 -21.26 6.58
C PHE A 26 -7.61 -20.81 7.58
N ASN A 27 -6.36 -21.08 7.26
CA ASN A 27 -5.22 -20.59 8.01
C ASN A 27 -4.50 -19.54 7.15
N ILE A 28 -4.06 -18.47 7.78
CA ILE A 28 -3.20 -17.48 7.13
C ILE A 28 -1.77 -17.78 7.54
N LYS A 29 -0.87 -17.86 6.58
CA LYS A 29 0.54 -18.18 6.82
C LYS A 29 1.16 -17.14 7.76
N ASP A 30 1.94 -17.62 8.71
CA ASP A 30 2.67 -16.81 9.71
C ASP A 30 1.77 -15.88 10.56
N ALA A 31 0.49 -16.25 10.72
CA ALA A 31 -0.45 -15.47 11.51
C ALA A 31 -1.39 -16.36 12.36
N THR A 32 -1.70 -15.91 13.57
CA THR A 32 -2.69 -16.61 14.39
C THR A 32 -4.11 -16.10 14.13
N THR A 33 -5.04 -17.07 13.96
CA THR A 33 -6.48 -16.80 13.84
C THR A 33 -7.25 -17.21 15.12
N LYS A 34 -6.52 -17.64 16.18
CA LYS A 34 -7.12 -18.09 17.42
C LYS A 34 -7.31 -16.94 18.40
N GLY A 35 -8.54 -16.62 18.75
CA GLY A 35 -8.87 -15.52 19.65
C GLY A 35 -8.20 -15.60 21.03
N ARG A 36 -7.92 -16.82 21.54
CA ARG A 36 -7.19 -17.00 22.80
C ARG A 36 -5.75 -16.49 22.68
N GLU A 37 -5.03 -16.93 21.66
CA GLU A 37 -3.64 -16.52 21.41
C GLU A 37 -3.55 -15.00 21.19
N ILE A 38 -4.54 -14.39 20.50
CA ILE A 38 -4.57 -12.94 20.29
C ILE A 38 -4.76 -12.19 21.63
N ARG A 39 -5.62 -12.68 22.54
CA ARG A 39 -5.77 -12.09 23.87
C ARG A 39 -4.47 -12.15 24.67
N GLU A 40 -3.80 -13.29 24.66
CA GLU A 40 -2.51 -13.47 25.32
C GLU A 40 -1.45 -12.49 24.78
N LEU A 41 -1.42 -12.25 23.46
CA LEU A 41 -0.53 -11.24 22.84
C LEU A 41 -0.85 -9.81 23.30
N ILE A 42 -2.14 -9.47 23.45
CA ILE A 42 -2.58 -8.15 23.95
C ILE A 42 -2.21 -8.00 25.43
N GLU A 43 -2.49 -9.00 26.26
CA GLU A 43 -2.16 -8.99 27.71
C GLU A 43 -0.65 -8.87 27.95
N GLN A 44 0.17 -9.44 27.07
CA GLN A 44 1.63 -9.35 27.10
C GLN A 44 2.17 -8.06 26.44
N ASN A 45 1.32 -7.12 26.00
CA ASN A 45 1.70 -5.90 25.27
C ASN A 45 2.57 -6.15 24.03
N LYS A 46 2.44 -7.32 23.39
CA LYS A 46 3.12 -7.64 22.12
C LYS A 46 2.42 -7.03 20.92
N VAL A 47 1.14 -6.76 21.04
CA VAL A 47 0.31 -6.07 20.06
C VAL A 47 -0.54 -5.01 20.75
N THR A 48 -0.92 -3.96 20.02
CA THR A 48 -1.62 -2.79 20.60
C THR A 48 -3.10 -3.04 20.89
N GLY A 49 -3.70 -4.04 20.28
CA GLY A 49 -5.12 -4.38 20.41
C GLY A 49 -5.62 -5.27 19.28
N TRP A 50 -6.93 -5.47 19.22
CA TRP A 50 -7.56 -6.29 18.18
C TRP A 50 -7.44 -5.71 16.75
N ASP A 51 -7.12 -4.44 16.62
CA ASP A 51 -6.93 -3.72 15.37
C ASP A 51 -5.45 -3.57 14.99
N ASP A 52 -4.55 -4.21 15.76
CA ASP A 52 -3.12 -4.17 15.45
C ASP A 52 -2.84 -4.69 14.02
N PRO A 53 -2.14 -3.92 13.18
CA PRO A 53 -1.92 -4.30 11.78
C PRO A 53 -1.20 -5.64 11.57
N SER A 54 -0.46 -6.12 12.56
CA SER A 54 0.22 -7.43 12.47
C SER A 54 -0.75 -8.64 12.59
N LEU A 55 -1.99 -8.39 13.06
CA LEU A 55 -2.99 -9.43 13.24
C LEU A 55 -3.83 -9.67 11.97
N VAL A 56 -4.65 -10.72 12.03
CA VAL A 56 -5.60 -11.12 10.96
C VAL A 56 -7.06 -10.98 11.37
N THR A 57 -7.35 -10.17 12.37
CA THR A 57 -8.71 -9.84 12.73
C THR A 57 -9.36 -8.96 11.67
N LEU A 58 -10.68 -8.95 11.57
CA LEU A 58 -11.38 -8.06 10.62
C LEU A 58 -11.03 -6.58 10.86
N LYS A 59 -10.83 -6.17 12.12
CA LYS A 59 -10.42 -4.81 12.47
C LYS A 59 -9.00 -4.51 11.95
N ALA A 60 -8.07 -5.44 12.13
CA ALA A 60 -6.70 -5.31 11.63
C ALA A 60 -6.66 -5.30 10.10
N LEU A 61 -7.41 -6.18 9.43
CA LEU A 61 -7.51 -6.20 7.97
C LEU A 61 -8.09 -4.89 7.43
N LYS A 62 -9.16 -4.36 8.04
CA LYS A 62 -9.71 -3.04 7.68
C LYS A 62 -8.65 -1.95 7.84
N ARG A 63 -7.91 -1.94 8.96
CA ARG A 63 -6.84 -0.95 9.21
C ARG A 63 -5.70 -1.04 8.20
N ARG A 64 -5.41 -2.23 7.67
CA ARG A 64 -4.45 -2.46 6.58
C ARG A 64 -4.98 -2.06 5.20
N GLY A 65 -6.22 -1.62 5.09
CA GLY A 65 -6.83 -1.28 3.81
C GLY A 65 -7.32 -2.48 3.00
N ILE A 66 -7.54 -3.63 3.64
CA ILE A 66 -8.16 -4.79 2.97
C ILE A 66 -9.67 -4.56 2.95
N VAL A 67 -10.22 -4.44 1.75
CA VAL A 67 -11.67 -4.22 1.56
C VAL A 67 -12.45 -5.53 1.64
N GLN A 68 -13.72 -5.45 2.01
CA GLN A 68 -14.59 -6.62 2.17
C GLN A 68 -14.72 -7.41 0.87
N GLU A 69 -14.85 -6.72 -0.25
CA GLU A 69 -15.01 -7.30 -1.59
C GLU A 69 -13.80 -8.18 -1.96
N ALA A 70 -12.60 -7.79 -1.53
CA ALA A 70 -11.39 -8.58 -1.74
C ALA A 70 -11.45 -9.92 -1.00
N LEU A 71 -11.92 -9.91 0.25
CA LEU A 71 -12.09 -11.13 1.02
C LEU A 71 -13.17 -12.04 0.44
N VAL A 72 -14.31 -11.46 0.01
CA VAL A 72 -15.38 -12.21 -0.65
C VAL A 72 -14.89 -12.82 -1.97
N SER A 73 -14.20 -12.04 -2.80
CA SER A 73 -13.62 -12.52 -4.07
C SER A 73 -12.65 -13.69 -3.82
N LEU A 74 -11.77 -13.56 -2.83
CA LEU A 74 -10.82 -14.60 -2.47
C LEU A 74 -11.56 -15.88 -2.01
N MET A 75 -12.59 -15.76 -1.17
CA MET A 75 -13.37 -16.90 -0.70
C MET A 75 -14.09 -17.61 -1.84
N ASN A 76 -14.65 -16.87 -2.80
CA ASN A 76 -15.31 -17.44 -3.98
C ASN A 76 -14.33 -18.22 -4.88
N GLN A 77 -13.09 -17.70 -5.05
CA GLN A 77 -12.05 -18.40 -5.80
C GLN A 77 -11.61 -19.70 -5.11
N MET A 78 -11.54 -19.70 -3.77
CA MET A 78 -11.09 -20.86 -3.03
C MET A 78 -12.11 -21.98 -2.91
N LYS A 79 -13.36 -21.76 -3.23
CA LYS A 79 -14.51 -22.66 -3.09
C LYS A 79 -14.64 -23.26 -1.69
N ILE A 80 -15.85 -23.40 -1.20
CA ILE A 80 -16.14 -24.07 0.08
C ILE A 80 -15.92 -25.58 -0.11
N SER A 81 -15.05 -26.17 0.72
CA SER A 81 -14.70 -27.60 0.69
C SER A 81 -14.66 -28.11 2.13
N ALA A 82 -15.17 -29.31 2.35
CA ALA A 82 -15.12 -29.98 3.63
C ALA A 82 -13.69 -30.45 4.01
N ASN A 83 -12.75 -30.43 3.07
CA ASN A 83 -11.38 -30.85 3.30
C ASN A 83 -10.63 -29.88 4.22
N THR A 84 -9.83 -30.44 5.10
CA THR A 84 -9.08 -29.76 6.13
C THR A 84 -8.12 -28.70 5.59
N GLY A 85 -8.20 -27.50 6.21
CA GLY A 85 -7.13 -26.54 6.27
C GLY A 85 -6.54 -26.06 4.94
N LYS A 86 -7.18 -25.09 4.27
CA LYS A 86 -6.51 -24.33 3.21
C LYS A 86 -5.62 -23.26 3.83
N ASN A 87 -4.39 -23.21 3.38
CA ASN A 87 -3.47 -22.12 3.76
C ASN A 87 -3.63 -20.97 2.76
N ILE A 88 -3.87 -19.79 3.28
CA ILE A 88 -3.92 -18.53 2.54
C ILE A 88 -2.58 -17.83 2.75
N ASP A 89 -1.93 -17.44 1.67
CA ASP A 89 -0.76 -16.59 1.72
C ASP A 89 -1.19 -15.11 1.66
N TRP A 90 -0.43 -14.23 2.28
CA TRP A 90 -0.66 -12.78 2.22
C TRP A 90 -0.63 -12.23 0.80
N SER A 91 0.16 -12.83 -0.09
CA SER A 91 0.20 -12.47 -1.51
C SER A 91 -1.16 -12.63 -2.19
N MET A 92 -1.93 -13.68 -1.84
CA MET A 92 -3.26 -13.92 -2.38
C MET A 92 -4.25 -12.84 -1.92
N ILE A 93 -4.21 -12.48 -0.62
CA ILE A 93 -5.06 -11.41 -0.07
C ILE A 93 -4.71 -10.08 -0.74
N ASN A 94 -3.42 -9.76 -0.82
CA ASN A 94 -2.95 -8.52 -1.41
C ASN A 94 -3.27 -8.43 -2.91
N SER A 95 -3.16 -9.52 -3.67
CA SER A 95 -3.53 -9.55 -5.09
C SER A 95 -5.02 -9.33 -5.30
N ALA A 96 -5.87 -9.99 -4.50
CA ALA A 96 -7.32 -9.79 -4.55
C ALA A 96 -7.69 -8.33 -4.19
N ASN A 97 -7.05 -7.77 -3.17
CA ASN A 97 -7.28 -6.40 -2.74
C ASN A 97 -6.82 -5.40 -3.81
N LYS A 98 -5.63 -5.61 -4.37
CA LYS A 98 -5.09 -4.79 -5.44
C LYS A 98 -6.02 -4.74 -6.65
N SER A 99 -6.53 -5.87 -7.12
CA SER A 99 -7.41 -5.91 -8.31
C SER A 99 -8.69 -5.08 -8.14
N ILE A 100 -9.17 -4.91 -6.90
CA ILE A 100 -10.36 -4.12 -6.59
C ILE A 100 -10.00 -2.65 -6.36
N LEU A 101 -8.91 -2.38 -5.66
CA LEU A 101 -8.54 -1.02 -5.29
C LEU A 101 -7.84 -0.25 -6.41
N ASP A 102 -7.08 -0.93 -7.27
CA ASP A 102 -6.29 -0.29 -8.33
C ASP A 102 -7.12 0.67 -9.21
N PRO A 103 -8.32 0.30 -9.69
CA PRO A 103 -9.15 1.21 -10.47
C PRO A 103 -9.81 2.34 -9.67
N ILE A 104 -9.83 2.32 -8.35
CA ILE A 104 -10.61 3.25 -7.53
C ILE A 104 -9.78 4.19 -6.65
N VAL A 105 -8.52 3.90 -6.39
CA VAL A 105 -7.69 4.73 -5.50
C VAL A 105 -6.77 5.66 -6.27
N ASN A 106 -6.53 6.84 -5.69
CA ASN A 106 -5.60 7.82 -6.23
C ASN A 106 -4.17 7.50 -5.83
N ARG A 107 -3.21 7.90 -6.67
CA ARG A 107 -1.78 7.66 -6.48
C ARG A 107 -1.07 8.93 -6.07
N TYR A 108 -0.23 8.81 -5.04
CA TYR A 108 0.58 9.89 -4.49
C TYR A 108 2.03 9.47 -4.36
N PHE A 109 2.94 10.42 -4.28
CA PHE A 109 4.34 10.16 -3.99
C PHE A 109 4.57 10.10 -2.48
N PHE A 110 5.39 9.14 -2.06
CA PHE A 110 5.91 9.04 -0.71
C PHE A 110 7.40 8.75 -0.78
N ILE A 111 8.20 9.65 -0.24
CA ILE A 111 9.65 9.55 -0.22
C ILE A 111 10.08 9.11 1.17
N GLU A 112 10.32 7.81 1.33
CA GLU A 112 10.87 7.20 2.54
C GLU A 112 12.34 7.58 2.69
N ASP A 113 12.77 7.88 3.93
CA ASP A 113 14.15 8.30 4.25
C ASP A 113 14.68 9.36 3.26
N PRO A 114 14.06 10.54 3.21
CA PRO A 114 14.29 11.51 2.15
C PRO A 114 15.72 12.05 2.15
N VAL A 115 16.34 12.09 0.98
CA VAL A 115 17.63 12.73 0.71
C VAL A 115 17.38 13.92 -0.21
N GLU A 116 17.94 15.09 0.18
CA GLU A 116 17.94 16.27 -0.68
C GLU A 116 18.96 16.09 -1.82
N ILE A 117 18.51 16.33 -3.05
CA ILE A 117 19.34 16.39 -4.23
C ILE A 117 19.19 17.74 -4.93
N GLU A 118 20.25 18.23 -5.55
CA GLU A 118 20.23 19.42 -6.39
C GLU A 118 20.69 19.07 -7.81
N ILE A 119 19.81 19.34 -8.78
CA ILE A 119 20.06 19.10 -10.20
C ILE A 119 20.45 20.43 -10.82
N GLN A 120 21.74 20.57 -11.19
CA GLN A 120 22.27 21.78 -11.81
C GLN A 120 21.60 22.04 -13.16
N ASN A 121 21.27 23.30 -13.42
CA ASN A 121 20.61 23.77 -14.64
C ASN A 121 19.20 23.20 -14.89
N ALA A 122 18.56 22.58 -13.90
CA ALA A 122 17.17 22.16 -14.04
C ALA A 122 16.27 23.37 -14.24
N PRO A 123 15.38 23.35 -15.25
CA PRO A 123 14.43 24.44 -15.50
C PRO A 123 13.32 24.48 -14.43
N GLU A 124 12.84 25.70 -14.13
CA GLU A 124 11.62 25.83 -13.36
C GLU A 124 10.42 25.35 -14.18
N GLN A 125 9.56 24.53 -13.56
CA GLN A 125 8.40 23.95 -14.24
C GLN A 125 7.16 23.96 -13.35
N ASN A 126 5.99 24.01 -14.01
CA ASN A 126 4.70 23.73 -13.39
C ASN A 126 4.19 22.39 -13.97
N ILE A 127 4.33 21.34 -13.22
CA ILE A 127 3.99 19.97 -13.65
C ILE A 127 2.60 19.62 -13.12
N LYS A 128 1.76 19.05 -13.99
CA LYS A 128 0.47 18.48 -13.60
C LYS A 128 0.49 16.99 -13.88
N LEU A 129 0.30 16.19 -12.82
CA LEU A 129 0.19 14.74 -12.91
C LEU A 129 -1.24 14.32 -12.60
N ASN A 130 -1.74 13.33 -13.30
CA ASN A 130 -3.04 12.75 -13.00
C ASN A 130 -3.00 12.06 -11.62
N LEU A 131 -4.10 12.13 -10.89
CA LEU A 131 -4.27 11.38 -9.66
C LEU A 131 -4.31 9.86 -9.90
N HIS A 132 -4.69 9.44 -11.11
CA HIS A 132 -4.61 8.07 -11.57
C HIS A 132 -4.12 8.01 -13.02
N PRO A 133 -3.18 7.12 -13.39
CA PRO A 133 -2.62 7.09 -14.74
C PRO A 133 -3.66 6.76 -15.82
N ASP A 134 -4.60 5.84 -15.52
CA ASP A 134 -5.58 5.34 -16.47
C ASP A 134 -6.92 6.10 -16.44
N TYR A 135 -7.15 6.97 -15.43
CA TYR A 135 -8.40 7.70 -15.21
C TYR A 135 -8.14 9.20 -15.04
N SER A 136 -8.03 9.93 -16.14
CA SER A 136 -7.71 11.35 -16.15
C SER A 136 -8.84 12.24 -15.59
N ASP A 137 -10.07 11.76 -15.58
CA ASP A 137 -11.27 12.43 -15.06
C ASP A 137 -11.27 12.60 -13.53
N ARG A 138 -10.41 11.88 -12.81
CA ARG A 138 -10.27 11.98 -11.35
C ARG A 138 -9.60 13.26 -10.86
N GLY A 139 -9.03 14.03 -11.78
CA GLY A 139 -8.33 15.27 -11.48
C GLY A 139 -6.81 15.11 -11.46
N THR A 140 -6.16 16.21 -11.09
CA THR A 140 -4.71 16.33 -11.16
C THR A 140 -4.12 16.86 -9.87
N ARG A 141 -2.85 16.59 -9.67
CA ARG A 141 -1.97 17.16 -8.64
C ARG A 141 -0.91 18.01 -9.34
N SER A 142 -0.54 19.10 -8.72
CA SER A 142 0.34 20.10 -9.35
C SER A 142 1.59 20.31 -8.52
N PHE A 143 2.72 20.40 -9.20
CA PHE A 143 4.03 20.63 -8.60
C PHE A 143 4.70 21.82 -9.26
N LYS A 144 5.30 22.68 -8.43
CA LYS A 144 6.22 23.72 -8.90
C LYS A 144 7.63 23.26 -8.60
N THR A 145 8.44 23.07 -9.64
CA THR A 145 9.80 22.55 -9.48
C THR A 145 10.83 23.62 -9.75
N LYS A 146 11.95 23.52 -9.06
CA LYS A 146 13.19 24.26 -9.27
C LYS A 146 14.34 23.25 -9.41
N THR A 147 15.51 23.58 -8.87
CA THR A 147 16.70 22.73 -8.93
C THR A 147 16.76 21.66 -7.82
N LYS A 148 16.00 21.82 -6.72
CA LYS A 148 16.12 20.98 -5.53
C LYS A 148 14.91 20.06 -5.37
N PHE A 149 15.18 18.79 -5.04
CA PHE A 149 14.21 17.74 -4.88
C PHE A 149 14.53 16.83 -3.69
N PHE A 150 13.52 16.13 -3.17
CA PHE A 150 13.72 14.98 -2.29
C PHE A 150 13.49 13.70 -3.07
N VAL A 151 14.39 12.73 -2.88
CA VAL A 151 14.30 11.35 -3.40
C VAL A 151 14.54 10.38 -2.26
N THR A 152 14.20 9.09 -2.46
CA THR A 152 14.46 8.11 -1.41
C THR A 152 15.97 7.88 -1.27
N LYS A 153 16.43 7.63 -0.05
CA LYS A 153 17.83 7.25 0.21
C LYS A 153 18.24 6.03 -0.60
N LYS A 154 17.33 5.06 -0.71
CA LYS A 154 17.54 3.84 -1.50
C LYS A 154 17.81 4.11 -2.97
N ASP A 155 17.07 5.04 -3.59
CA ASP A 155 17.27 5.40 -4.99
C ASP A 155 18.56 6.17 -5.17
N PHE A 156 18.84 7.11 -4.25
CA PHE A 156 20.06 7.91 -4.26
C PHE A 156 21.34 7.05 -4.17
N GLU A 157 21.34 6.05 -3.30
CA GLU A 157 22.49 5.12 -3.14
C GLU A 157 22.75 4.25 -4.38
N GLN A 158 21.79 4.16 -5.29
CA GLN A 158 21.92 3.40 -6.56
C GLN A 158 22.48 4.22 -7.70
N PHE A 159 22.66 5.53 -7.55
CA PHE A 159 23.21 6.38 -8.59
C PHE A 159 24.67 6.01 -8.88
N LYS A 160 24.98 5.86 -10.17
CA LYS A 160 26.35 5.58 -10.62
C LYS A 160 26.77 6.63 -11.64
N ASP A 161 28.05 6.92 -11.63
CA ASP A 161 28.64 7.88 -12.54
C ASP A 161 28.38 7.55 -14.02
N GLY A 162 28.02 8.55 -14.80
CA GLY A 162 27.67 8.44 -16.21
C GLY A 162 26.23 7.98 -16.48
N GLU A 163 25.44 7.57 -15.47
CA GLU A 163 24.07 7.08 -15.68
C GLU A 163 23.08 8.23 -15.89
N LEU A 164 22.07 7.96 -16.74
CA LEU A 164 20.91 8.82 -16.95
C LEU A 164 19.76 8.33 -16.07
N VAL A 165 19.26 9.21 -15.22
CA VAL A 165 18.14 8.96 -14.29
C VAL A 165 17.00 9.89 -14.63
N ARG A 166 15.75 9.44 -14.41
CA ARG A 166 14.55 10.23 -14.63
C ARG A 166 13.78 10.44 -13.34
N LEU A 167 13.50 11.68 -13.01
CA LEU A 167 12.40 12.01 -12.10
C LEU A 167 11.08 11.73 -12.82
N MET A 168 10.23 10.87 -12.25
CA MET A 168 8.98 10.38 -12.88
C MET A 168 8.13 11.56 -13.39
N ASP A 169 7.82 11.53 -14.69
CA ASP A 169 7.01 12.54 -15.38
C ASP A 169 7.49 13.99 -15.19
N CYS A 170 8.79 14.18 -14.94
CA CYS A 170 9.38 15.49 -14.70
C CYS A 170 10.56 15.74 -15.66
N LEU A 171 11.76 15.32 -15.32
CA LEU A 171 12.98 15.59 -16.09
C LEU A 171 13.98 14.44 -16.02
N ASN A 172 14.92 14.46 -16.96
CA ASN A 172 16.06 13.58 -16.98
C ASN A 172 17.30 14.32 -16.48
N PHE A 173 18.14 13.63 -15.73
CA PHE A 173 19.44 14.17 -15.30
C PHE A 173 20.52 13.10 -15.37
N LYS A 174 21.74 13.53 -15.57
CA LYS A 174 22.92 12.69 -15.63
C LYS A 174 23.71 12.80 -14.34
N VAL A 175 24.21 11.67 -13.86
CA VAL A 175 25.13 11.60 -12.75
C VAL A 175 26.55 11.84 -13.28
N ASP A 176 27.24 12.85 -12.77
CA ASP A 176 28.62 13.22 -13.13
C ASP A 176 29.47 13.41 -11.86
N GLY A 177 30.07 12.32 -11.43
CA GLY A 177 30.75 12.24 -10.14
C GLY A 177 29.79 12.52 -8.99
N SER A 178 30.03 13.64 -8.26
CA SER A 178 29.16 14.10 -7.17
C SER A 178 28.07 15.08 -7.62
N LYS A 179 27.99 15.42 -8.90
CA LYS A 179 27.05 16.39 -9.44
C LYS A 179 25.92 15.69 -10.20
N LEU A 180 24.73 16.26 -10.10
CA LEU A 180 23.59 15.86 -10.89
C LEU A 180 23.29 16.99 -11.88
N ILE A 181 23.36 16.69 -13.18
CA ILE A 181 23.27 17.71 -14.22
C ILE A 181 22.02 17.44 -15.05
N PHE A 182 21.20 18.45 -15.25
CA PHE A 182 20.04 18.39 -16.12
C PHE A 182 20.42 17.94 -17.53
N ASP A 183 19.67 17.00 -18.10
CA ASP A 183 19.88 16.50 -19.46
C ASP A 183 18.73 16.95 -20.39
N SER A 184 17.49 16.57 -20.08
CA SER A 184 16.34 16.83 -20.95
C SER A 184 15.00 16.68 -20.21
N LEU A 185 13.90 17.10 -20.84
CA LEU A 185 12.54 16.93 -20.29
C LEU A 185 11.82 15.70 -20.86
N GLU A 186 12.08 15.39 -22.12
CA GLU A 186 11.34 14.41 -22.89
C GLU A 186 11.67 12.97 -22.47
N TYR A 187 10.63 12.15 -22.36
CA TYR A 187 10.78 10.73 -22.06
C TYR A 187 11.54 9.96 -23.13
N GLU A 188 11.40 10.36 -24.39
CA GLU A 188 12.05 9.68 -25.52
C GLU A 188 13.59 9.72 -25.43
N ASN A 189 14.16 10.77 -24.83
CA ASN A 189 15.61 10.87 -24.59
C ASN A 189 16.08 9.89 -23.51
N PHE A 190 15.20 9.51 -22.60
CA PHE A 190 15.46 8.55 -21.52
C PHE A 190 15.24 7.10 -21.93
N LYS A 191 14.19 6.79 -22.70
CA LYS A 191 13.62 5.47 -22.97
C LYS A 191 14.63 4.36 -23.28
N ASN A 192 15.67 4.66 -24.09
CA ASN A 192 16.64 3.66 -24.54
C ASN A 192 18.01 3.77 -23.84
N LYS A 193 18.22 4.79 -23.02
CA LYS A 193 19.53 5.12 -22.41
C LYS A 193 19.44 5.19 -20.89
N GLY A 194 18.24 5.38 -20.37
CA GLY A 194 18.01 5.61 -18.94
C GLY A 194 18.11 4.34 -18.11
N ARG A 195 18.56 4.51 -16.90
CA ARG A 195 18.74 3.42 -15.93
C ARG A 195 17.50 3.18 -15.06
N GLN A 196 16.97 4.24 -14.48
CA GLN A 196 15.85 4.14 -13.52
C GLN A 196 14.96 5.38 -13.55
N ILE A 197 13.69 5.16 -13.26
CA ILE A 197 12.71 6.22 -13.02
C ILE A 197 12.42 6.21 -11.52
N ILE A 198 12.55 7.36 -10.89
CA ILE A 198 12.40 7.50 -9.44
C ILE A 198 11.28 8.47 -9.07
N GLN A 199 10.69 8.27 -7.89
CA GLN A 199 9.79 9.24 -7.29
C GLN A 199 10.56 10.42 -6.69
N TRP A 200 9.87 11.55 -6.61
CA TRP A 200 10.46 12.79 -6.14
C TRP A 200 9.40 13.72 -5.55
N ILE A 201 9.83 14.65 -4.72
CA ILE A 201 9.01 15.74 -4.22
C ILE A 201 9.83 17.02 -4.32
N PRO A 202 9.24 18.17 -4.75
CA PRO A 202 9.95 19.46 -4.73
C PRO A 202 10.34 19.84 -3.32
N PHE A 203 11.52 20.43 -3.14
CA PHE A 203 12.03 20.84 -1.86
C PHE A 203 11.06 21.72 -1.06
N ASP A 204 10.42 22.67 -1.76
CA ASP A 204 9.52 23.67 -1.17
C ASP A 204 8.09 23.18 -0.99
N GLN A 205 7.74 21.95 -1.42
CA GLN A 205 6.36 21.45 -1.46
C GLN A 205 6.25 20.05 -0.85
N LYS A 206 6.67 19.93 0.41
CA LYS A 206 6.65 18.67 1.15
C LYS A 206 5.73 18.75 2.35
N VAL A 207 5.14 17.61 2.71
CA VAL A 207 4.44 17.36 3.97
C VAL A 207 5.14 16.20 4.67
N GLU A 208 5.45 16.34 5.95
CA GLU A 208 5.99 15.23 6.74
C GLU A 208 4.89 14.18 6.96
N MET A 209 5.24 12.93 6.79
CA MET A 209 4.31 11.83 6.97
C MET A 209 4.99 10.60 7.56
N SER A 210 4.21 9.84 8.33
CA SER A 210 4.61 8.54 8.84
C SER A 210 3.62 7.48 8.36
N VAL A 211 4.14 6.36 7.85
CA VAL A 211 3.36 5.21 7.41
C VAL A 211 3.62 4.04 8.34
N ARG A 212 2.58 3.51 8.99
CA ARG A 212 2.69 2.30 9.79
C ARG A 212 2.53 1.08 8.89
N MET A 213 3.55 0.24 8.90
CA MET A 213 3.60 -1.01 8.13
C MET A 213 2.86 -2.15 8.85
N PRO A 214 2.55 -3.26 8.14
CA PRO A 214 1.88 -4.42 8.73
C PRO A 214 2.63 -5.09 9.88
N ASP A 215 3.94 -4.96 9.96
CA ASP A 215 4.81 -5.45 11.04
C ASP A 215 4.98 -4.46 12.19
N ASN A 216 4.20 -3.37 12.19
CA ASN A 216 4.27 -2.23 13.12
C ASN A 216 5.51 -1.33 12.96
N GLU A 217 6.38 -1.56 11.99
CA GLU A 217 7.41 -0.59 11.64
C GLU A 217 6.76 0.74 11.22
N ILE A 218 7.35 1.85 11.67
CA ILE A 218 6.92 3.20 11.27
C ILE A 218 7.95 3.76 10.31
N LYS A 219 7.56 3.87 9.04
CA LYS A 219 8.36 4.52 8.02
C LYS A 219 8.06 6.00 7.99
N LYS A 220 9.10 6.83 8.12
CA LYS A 220 9.00 8.29 8.08
C LYS A 220 9.47 8.79 6.74
N GLY A 221 8.85 9.87 6.27
CA GLY A 221 9.21 10.44 4.98
C GLY A 221 8.45 11.70 4.65
N TYR A 222 8.55 12.08 3.40
CA TYR A 222 7.84 13.23 2.84
C TYR A 222 6.83 12.78 1.78
N THR A 223 5.71 13.50 1.74
CA THR A 223 4.70 13.37 0.70
C THR A 223 4.36 14.73 0.12
N GLU A 224 3.55 14.76 -0.91
CA GLU A 224 3.15 15.96 -1.65
C GLU A 224 2.01 16.72 -0.95
N LEU A 225 1.87 18.02 -1.22
CA LEU A 225 0.82 18.87 -0.65
C LEU A 225 -0.61 18.40 -0.96
N ALA A 226 -0.81 17.67 -2.05
CA ALA A 226 -2.13 17.18 -2.43
C ALA A 226 -2.72 16.18 -1.41
N ILE A 227 -1.89 15.62 -0.51
CA ILE A 227 -2.31 14.70 0.54
C ILE A 227 -3.24 15.35 1.56
N ASP A 228 -3.14 16.67 1.77
CA ASP A 228 -3.95 17.43 2.73
C ASP A 228 -5.46 17.41 2.39
N LYS A 229 -5.82 17.02 1.17
CA LYS A 229 -7.21 16.87 0.73
C LYS A 229 -7.85 15.55 1.17
N LEU A 230 -7.07 14.61 1.66
CA LEU A 230 -7.56 13.32 2.10
C LEU A 230 -8.32 13.43 3.41
N LYS A 231 -9.31 12.56 3.54
CA LYS A 231 -10.08 12.37 4.77
C LYS A 231 -9.65 11.10 5.47
N VAL A 232 -9.97 11.00 6.74
CA VAL A 232 -9.84 9.76 7.50
C VAL A 232 -10.61 8.65 6.78
N ASP A 233 -10.03 7.46 6.73
CA ASP A 233 -10.54 6.27 6.01
C ASP A 233 -10.43 6.33 4.47
N ASP A 234 -9.92 7.41 3.86
CA ASP A 234 -9.60 7.38 2.43
C ASP A 234 -8.48 6.37 2.16
N SER A 235 -8.65 5.57 1.12
CA SER A 235 -7.61 4.67 0.64
C SER A 235 -6.77 5.35 -0.42
N VAL A 236 -5.45 5.23 -0.30
CA VAL A 236 -4.49 5.79 -1.25
C VAL A 236 -3.43 4.77 -1.63
N GLN A 237 -2.84 4.96 -2.79
CA GLN A 237 -1.69 4.19 -3.22
C GLN A 237 -0.45 5.08 -3.26
N PHE A 238 0.56 4.71 -2.46
CA PHE A 238 1.94 5.07 -2.73
C PHE A 238 2.55 4.00 -3.63
N GLN A 239 3.53 4.31 -4.43
CA GLN A 239 4.05 3.40 -5.47
C GLN A 239 4.29 1.97 -4.96
N ASN A 240 4.77 1.82 -3.73
CA ASN A 240 5.11 0.53 -3.12
C ASN A 240 4.13 0.09 -2.02
N TYR A 241 3.15 0.91 -1.66
CA TYR A 241 2.27 0.70 -0.51
C TYR A 241 0.83 1.07 -0.81
N TRP A 242 -0.09 0.19 -0.38
CA TRP A 242 -1.50 0.50 -0.25
C TRP A 242 -1.73 0.93 1.20
N VAL A 243 -2.25 2.12 1.39
CA VAL A 243 -2.42 2.71 2.73
C VAL A 243 -3.85 3.24 2.86
N ASN A 244 -4.50 2.94 3.99
CA ASN A 244 -5.65 3.71 4.43
C ASN A 244 -5.15 4.92 5.22
N ALA A 245 -5.66 6.10 4.91
CA ALA A 245 -5.46 7.28 5.72
C ALA A 245 -6.13 7.06 7.08
N ALA A 246 -5.38 6.52 8.04
CA ALA A 246 -5.82 6.52 9.43
C ALA A 246 -5.65 7.95 9.96
N GLY A 247 -6.66 8.45 10.70
CA GLY A 247 -6.65 9.80 11.23
C GLY A 247 -5.33 10.16 11.89
N TYR A 248 -4.68 11.20 11.38
CA TYR A 248 -3.50 11.77 12.01
C TYR A 248 -3.97 12.68 13.13
N HIS A 249 -3.59 12.34 14.36
CA HIS A 249 -3.47 13.33 15.41
C HIS A 249 -2.06 13.91 15.32
N TYR A 250 -1.96 15.20 15.02
CA TYR A 250 -0.74 16.01 15.14
C TYR A 250 -0.27 16.02 16.61
#